data_9a5cfabb11b5330f187dd29b80c078a3
#
_entry.id   9a5cfabb11b5330f187dd29b80c078a3
#
_cell.length_a   1.000
_cell.length_b   1.000
_cell.length_c   1.000
_cell.angle_alpha   90.00
_cell.angle_beta   90.00
_cell.angle_gamma   90.00
#
_symmetry.space_group_name_H-M   'P 1'
#
loop_
_entity.id
_entity.type
_entity.pdbx_description
1 polymer ?
#
loop_
_entity_poly.entity_id
_entity_poly.type
_entity_poly.pdbx_seq_one_letter_code
_entity_poly.pdbx_strand_id
1 'polypeptide(L)'
;MIRGMRWRLAPLSLAGAVALFVLLALLATVGARWGWVRSFLGDVLAVVWVYLVFKAFIEARVLPLALAAFGVGLLVELGQYLAATWQLHIPNRALRIVLGSTADWWDVLAYAIGFAAVLAGEALFRAGRPKASAPRSSMPVR
;
A
#
# COMPACT_ATOMS: atom_id res chain seq x y z
N MET A 1 -4.19 -21.35 7.13
CA MET A 1 -3.00 -22.08 6.64
C MET A 1 -2.11 -21.14 5.83
N ILE A 2 -1.11 -20.54 6.47
CA ILE A 2 -0.14 -19.62 5.85
C ILE A 2 1.04 -20.44 5.30
N ARG A 3 0.76 -21.40 4.42
CA ARG A 3 1.83 -22.08 3.68
C ARG A 3 2.25 -21.18 2.52
N GLY A 4 3.42 -20.56 2.62
CA GLY A 4 4.04 -19.83 1.51
C GLY A 4 4.48 -18.38 1.79
N MET A 5 4.44 -17.91 3.02
CA MET A 5 5.03 -16.61 3.38
C MET A 5 6.52 -16.80 3.69
N ARG A 6 7.40 -16.17 2.91
CA ARG A 6 8.85 -16.22 3.10
C ARG A 6 9.38 -14.79 3.19
N TRP A 7 10.33 -14.59 4.08
CA TRP A 7 11.08 -13.35 4.15
C TRP A 7 12.03 -13.25 2.95
N ARG A 8 11.94 -12.17 2.22
CA ARG A 8 12.79 -11.88 1.07
C ARG A 8 12.91 -10.38 0.87
N LEU A 9 14.11 -9.91 0.58
CA LEU A 9 14.29 -8.54 0.14
C LEU A 9 14.04 -8.43 -1.37
N ALA A 10 13.05 -7.64 -1.75
CA ALA A 10 12.76 -7.32 -3.15
C ALA A 10 13.18 -5.87 -3.43
N PRO A 11 14.38 -5.65 -4.01
CA PRO A 11 14.97 -4.31 -4.13
C PRO A 11 14.13 -3.36 -4.98
N LEU A 12 13.44 -3.86 -6.00
CA LEU A 12 12.57 -3.04 -6.84
C LEU A 12 11.34 -2.54 -6.06
N SER A 13 10.73 -3.39 -5.24
CA SER A 13 9.60 -2.99 -4.39
C SER A 13 10.05 -2.02 -3.30
N LEU A 14 11.24 -2.23 -2.75
CA LEU A 14 11.82 -1.31 -1.77
C LEU A 14 12.10 0.06 -2.39
N ALA A 15 12.70 0.11 -3.57
CA ALA A 15 12.93 1.37 -4.29
C ALA A 15 11.61 2.10 -4.59
N GLY A 16 10.56 1.36 -5.02
CA GLY A 16 9.22 1.89 -5.21
C GLY A 16 8.61 2.44 -3.91
N ALA A 17 8.78 1.73 -2.80
CA ALA A 17 8.30 2.19 -1.49
C ALA A 17 9.01 3.47 -1.04
N VAL A 18 10.33 3.57 -1.22
CA VAL A 18 11.10 4.79 -0.90
C VAL A 18 10.66 5.97 -1.78
N ALA A 19 10.54 5.76 -3.10
CA ALA A 19 10.09 6.80 -4.02
C ALA A 19 8.69 7.31 -3.67
N LEU A 20 7.77 6.38 -3.36
CA LEU A 20 6.40 6.73 -2.98
C LEU A 20 6.34 7.42 -1.62
N PHE A 21 7.21 7.05 -0.67
CA PHE A 21 7.33 7.74 0.61
C PHE A 21 7.76 9.20 0.41
N VAL A 22 8.75 9.45 -0.45
CA VAL A 22 9.18 10.82 -0.79
C VAL A 22 8.02 11.60 -1.41
N LEU A 23 7.27 10.98 -2.33
CA LEU A 23 6.09 11.60 -2.94
C LEU A 23 5.02 11.95 -1.89
N LEU A 24 4.73 11.03 -0.96
CA LEU A 24 3.79 11.28 0.15
C LEU A 24 4.26 12.41 1.05
N ALA A 25 5.56 12.47 1.37
CA ALA A 25 6.13 13.55 2.17
C ALA A 25 6.03 14.92 1.44
N LEU A 26 6.28 14.94 0.13
CA LEU A 26 6.10 16.13 -0.69
C LEU A 26 4.62 16.53 -0.76
N LEU A 27 3.72 15.59 -0.94
CA LEU A 27 2.28 15.84 -0.94
C LEU A 27 1.81 16.41 0.40
N ALA A 28 2.34 15.91 1.50
CA ALA A 28 2.01 16.38 2.84
C ALA A 28 2.51 17.82 3.11
N THR A 29 3.64 18.20 2.54
CA THR A 29 4.27 19.50 2.76
C THR A 29 3.86 20.56 1.73
N VAL A 30 4.10 20.28 0.45
CA VAL A 30 3.84 21.21 -0.66
C VAL A 30 2.35 21.24 -1.02
N GLY A 31 1.68 20.10 -0.95
CA GLY A 31 0.25 19.94 -1.24
C GLY A 31 -0.69 20.54 -0.18
N ALA A 32 -0.18 21.21 0.86
CA ALA A 32 -1.00 21.73 1.97
C ALA A 32 -2.15 22.66 1.51
N ARG A 33 -2.03 23.29 0.35
CA ARG A 33 -3.06 24.17 -0.25
C ARG A 33 -4.20 23.43 -0.94
N TRP A 34 -4.08 22.12 -1.18
CA TRP A 34 -5.06 21.30 -1.92
C TRP A 34 -6.17 20.70 -1.02
N GLY A 35 -6.14 21.00 0.27
CA GLY A 35 -7.18 20.62 1.22
C GLY A 35 -7.60 19.15 1.14
N TRP A 36 -8.88 18.90 0.90
CA TRP A 36 -9.47 17.56 0.82
C TRP A 36 -8.82 16.64 -0.25
N VAL A 37 -8.49 17.19 -1.43
CA VAL A 37 -7.87 16.39 -2.52
C VAL A 37 -6.55 15.78 -2.08
N ARG A 38 -5.74 16.55 -1.35
CA ARG A 38 -4.48 16.07 -0.79
C ARG A 38 -4.68 14.92 0.20
N SER A 39 -5.66 15.05 1.10
CA SER A 39 -5.96 14.02 2.09
C SER A 39 -6.37 12.74 1.39
N PHE A 40 -7.40 12.80 0.56
CA PHE A 40 -7.91 11.66 -0.19
C PHE A 40 -6.83 10.96 -1.03
N LEU A 41 -6.05 11.71 -1.80
CA LEU A 41 -4.96 11.16 -2.60
C LEU A 41 -3.85 10.57 -1.72
N GLY A 42 -3.55 11.19 -0.58
CA GLY A 42 -2.61 10.67 0.41
C GLY A 42 -3.02 9.30 0.92
N ASP A 43 -4.30 9.11 1.23
CA ASP A 43 -4.84 7.84 1.75
C ASP A 43 -4.82 6.74 0.68
N VAL A 44 -5.18 7.06 -0.58
CA VAL A 44 -5.01 6.13 -1.71
C VAL A 44 -3.57 5.67 -1.84
N LEU A 45 -2.63 6.61 -1.84
CA LEU A 45 -1.20 6.33 -1.98
C LEU A 45 -0.61 5.64 -0.75
N ALA A 46 -1.15 5.87 0.44
CA ALA A 46 -0.71 5.22 1.67
C ALA A 46 -0.94 3.70 1.61
N VAL A 47 -2.09 3.24 1.10
CA VAL A 47 -2.35 1.80 0.91
C VAL A 47 -1.37 1.20 -0.09
N VAL A 48 -1.10 1.87 -1.20
CA VAL A 48 -0.10 1.43 -2.19
C VAL A 48 1.29 1.36 -1.56
N TRP A 49 1.63 2.33 -0.74
CA TRP A 49 2.91 2.37 -0.03
C TRP A 49 3.06 1.21 0.96
N VAL A 50 2.07 0.98 1.82
CA VAL A 50 2.07 -0.15 2.77
C VAL A 50 2.18 -1.49 2.02
N TYR A 51 1.47 -1.64 0.90
CA TYR A 51 1.60 -2.81 0.04
C TYR A 51 3.03 -3.01 -0.48
N LEU A 52 3.67 -1.95 -0.99
CA LEU A 52 5.05 -2.02 -1.48
C LEU A 52 6.05 -2.36 -0.37
N VAL A 53 5.84 -1.81 0.84
CA VAL A 53 6.64 -2.16 2.02
C VAL A 53 6.46 -3.66 2.33
N PHE A 54 5.25 -4.17 2.42
CA PHE A 54 5.03 -5.60 2.65
C PHE A 54 5.68 -6.44 1.56
N LYS A 55 5.50 -6.08 0.30
CA LYS A 55 6.08 -6.78 -0.85
C LYS A 55 7.60 -6.72 -0.89
N ALA A 56 8.21 -5.69 -0.31
CA ALA A 56 9.66 -5.57 -0.22
C ALA A 56 10.28 -6.62 0.72
N PHE A 57 9.56 -7.01 1.77
CA PHE A 57 10.07 -7.89 2.82
C PHE A 57 9.41 -9.28 2.85
N ILE A 58 8.21 -9.41 2.27
CA ILE A 58 7.39 -10.62 2.37
C ILE A 58 7.11 -11.15 0.96
N GLU A 59 7.55 -12.38 0.70
CA GLU A 59 7.15 -13.11 -0.51
C GLU A 59 5.83 -13.84 -0.25
N ALA A 60 4.76 -13.30 -0.79
CA ALA A 60 3.41 -13.87 -0.73
C ALA A 60 2.62 -13.52 -1.99
N ARG A 61 1.43 -14.10 -2.11
CA ARG A 61 0.50 -13.74 -3.19
C ARG A 61 0.08 -12.28 -3.08
N VAL A 62 -0.21 -11.64 -4.20
CA VAL A 62 -0.62 -10.22 -4.26
C VAL A 62 -1.84 -9.94 -3.41
N LEU A 63 -2.88 -10.77 -3.53
CA LEU A 63 -4.15 -10.54 -2.86
C LEU A 63 -4.05 -10.48 -1.33
N PRO A 64 -3.42 -11.44 -0.61
CA PRO A 64 -3.27 -11.33 0.84
C PRO A 64 -2.41 -10.14 1.27
N LEU A 65 -1.38 -9.75 0.52
CA LEU A 65 -0.59 -8.55 0.84
C LEU A 65 -1.41 -7.27 0.63
N ALA A 66 -2.19 -7.20 -0.44
CA ALA A 66 -3.06 -6.07 -0.72
C ALA A 66 -4.18 -5.95 0.33
N LEU A 67 -4.78 -7.07 0.74
CA LEU A 67 -5.77 -7.10 1.82
C LEU A 67 -5.15 -6.68 3.16
N ALA A 68 -3.92 -7.11 3.45
CA ALA A 68 -3.22 -6.67 4.65
C ALA A 68 -2.96 -5.16 4.64
N ALA A 69 -2.54 -4.61 3.50
CA ALA A 69 -2.33 -3.16 3.36
C ALA A 69 -3.65 -2.37 3.52
N PHE A 70 -4.74 -2.83 2.91
CA PHE A 70 -6.07 -2.27 3.11
C PHE A 70 -6.51 -2.35 4.57
N GLY A 71 -6.28 -3.51 5.22
CA GLY A 71 -6.56 -3.72 6.63
C GLY A 71 -5.81 -2.77 7.55
N VAL A 72 -4.57 -2.39 7.23
CA VAL A 72 -3.83 -1.36 7.97
C VAL A 72 -4.56 -0.03 7.90
N GLY A 73 -5.05 0.39 6.72
CA GLY A 73 -5.86 1.60 6.57
C GLY A 73 -7.11 1.56 7.45
N LEU A 74 -7.86 0.44 7.40
CA LEU A 74 -9.06 0.27 8.25
C LEU A 74 -8.73 0.29 9.76
N LEU A 75 -7.59 -0.25 10.17
CA LEU A 75 -7.15 -0.21 11.57
C LEU A 75 -6.81 1.22 12.01
N VAL A 76 -6.24 2.04 11.13
CA VAL A 76 -6.00 3.46 11.40
C VAL A 76 -7.34 4.18 11.62
N GLU A 77 -8.32 3.98 10.72
CA GLU A 77 -9.65 4.57 10.85
C GLU A 77 -10.36 4.13 12.14
N LEU A 78 -10.31 2.84 12.44
CA LEU A 78 -10.87 2.33 13.69
C LEU A 78 -10.21 2.97 14.92
N GLY A 79 -8.89 3.12 14.88
CA GLY A 79 -8.12 3.78 15.94
C GLY A 79 -8.53 5.24 16.12
N GLN A 80 -8.75 5.96 15.02
CA GLN A 80 -9.23 7.36 15.03
C GLN A 80 -10.65 7.45 15.63
N TYR A 81 -11.54 6.57 15.18
CA TYR A 81 -12.90 6.49 15.70
C TYR A 81 -12.94 6.23 17.21
N LEU A 82 -12.15 5.25 17.67
CA LEU A 82 -12.07 4.91 19.10
C LEU A 82 -11.44 6.06 19.91
N ALA A 83 -10.38 6.68 19.40
CA ALA A 83 -9.74 7.82 20.05
C ALA A 83 -10.68 9.00 20.19
N ALA A 84 -11.48 9.28 19.16
CA ALA A 84 -12.49 10.34 19.20
C ALA A 84 -13.63 10.00 20.18
N THR A 85 -14.14 8.75 20.16
CA THR A 85 -15.25 8.30 21.00
C THR A 85 -14.86 8.31 22.48
N TRP A 86 -13.64 7.91 22.80
CA TRP A 86 -13.15 7.84 24.19
C TRP A 86 -12.44 9.11 24.63
N GLN A 87 -12.45 10.17 23.81
CA GLN A 87 -11.79 11.46 24.08
C GLN A 87 -10.34 11.30 24.55
N LEU A 88 -9.62 10.33 23.95
CA LEU A 88 -8.26 10.02 24.35
C LEU A 88 -7.35 11.20 24.03
N HIS A 89 -6.73 11.75 25.07
CA HIS A 89 -5.69 12.76 24.88
C HIS A 89 -4.39 12.09 24.43
N ILE A 90 -4.04 12.26 23.15
CA ILE A 90 -2.83 11.69 22.58
C ILE A 90 -1.70 12.71 22.72
N PRO A 91 -0.77 12.53 23.69
CA PRO A 91 0.30 13.50 23.93
C PRO A 91 1.36 13.49 22.82
N ASN A 92 1.51 12.37 22.10
CA ASN A 92 2.51 12.25 21.04
C ASN A 92 2.05 12.96 19.76
N ARG A 93 2.83 13.97 19.33
CA ARG A 93 2.53 14.79 18.16
C ARG A 93 2.46 13.97 16.87
N ALA A 94 3.34 12.99 16.68
CA ALA A 94 3.34 12.14 15.49
C ALA A 94 2.10 11.24 15.41
N LEU A 95 1.74 10.59 16.55
CA LEU A 95 0.51 9.80 16.64
C LEU A 95 -0.74 10.66 16.45
N ARG A 96 -0.74 11.88 16.94
CA ARG A 96 -1.85 12.83 16.75
C ARG A 96 -1.97 13.28 15.29
N ILE A 97 -0.89 13.35 14.54
CA ILE A 97 -0.94 13.64 13.09
C ILE A 97 -1.49 12.44 12.32
N VAL A 98 -1.09 11.23 12.67
CA VAL A 98 -1.54 9.98 12.03
C VAL A 98 -2.98 9.64 12.42
N LEU A 99 -3.34 9.81 13.70
CA LEU A 99 -4.66 9.52 14.26
C LEU A 99 -5.56 10.75 14.31
N GLY A 100 -5.15 11.86 13.78
CA GLY A 100 -5.51 13.20 14.22
C GLY A 100 -6.69 13.86 13.57
N SER A 101 -7.61 13.20 12.90
CA SER A 101 -8.89 13.80 12.53
C SER A 101 -10.04 12.83 12.71
N THR A 102 -11.24 13.27 12.54
CA THR A 102 -12.46 12.46 12.64
C THR A 102 -12.43 11.35 11.57
N ALA A 103 -12.76 10.12 12.00
CA ALA A 103 -12.98 8.99 11.07
C ALA A 103 -13.97 9.42 9.98
N ASP A 104 -13.58 9.27 8.72
CA ASP A 104 -14.39 9.66 7.58
C ASP A 104 -14.58 8.49 6.62
N TRP A 105 -15.81 8.32 6.14
CA TRP A 105 -16.11 7.32 5.10
C TRP A 105 -15.35 7.55 3.79
N TRP A 106 -14.95 8.79 3.53
CA TRP A 106 -14.12 9.12 2.37
C TRP A 106 -12.73 8.48 2.43
N ASP A 107 -12.18 8.32 3.63
CA ASP A 107 -10.88 7.69 3.84
C ASP A 107 -10.98 6.18 3.58
N VAL A 108 -12.08 5.54 4.02
CA VAL A 108 -12.36 4.12 3.68
C VAL A 108 -12.49 3.92 2.17
N LEU A 109 -13.16 4.86 1.48
CA LEU A 109 -13.25 4.82 0.02
C LEU A 109 -11.88 5.01 -0.64
N ALA A 110 -11.06 5.92 -0.14
CA ALA A 110 -9.70 6.13 -0.62
C ALA A 110 -8.85 4.85 -0.47
N TYR A 111 -8.94 4.17 0.67
CA TYR A 111 -8.26 2.88 0.89
C TYR A 111 -8.75 1.79 -0.07
N ALA A 112 -10.05 1.73 -0.35
CA ALA A 112 -10.60 0.78 -1.32
C ALA A 112 -10.09 1.06 -2.74
N ILE A 113 -9.96 2.33 -3.12
CA ILE A 113 -9.36 2.74 -4.40
C ILE A 113 -7.87 2.38 -4.44
N GLY A 114 -7.13 2.64 -3.36
CA GLY A 114 -5.72 2.23 -3.22
C GLY A 114 -5.54 0.72 -3.38
N PHE A 115 -6.40 -0.07 -2.75
CA PHE A 115 -6.44 -1.53 -2.91
C PHE A 115 -6.69 -1.94 -4.37
N ALA A 116 -7.68 -1.35 -5.04
CA ALA A 116 -7.97 -1.61 -6.44
C ALA A 116 -6.78 -1.21 -7.35
N ALA A 117 -6.13 -0.09 -7.06
CA ALA A 117 -4.96 0.37 -7.79
C ALA A 117 -3.78 -0.60 -7.68
N VAL A 118 -3.56 -1.19 -6.49
CA VAL A 118 -2.55 -2.25 -6.28
C VAL A 118 -2.85 -3.46 -7.16
N LEU A 119 -4.09 -3.96 -7.16
CA LEU A 119 -4.46 -5.14 -7.96
C LEU A 119 -4.31 -4.86 -9.45
N ALA A 120 -4.77 -3.70 -9.92
CA ALA A 120 -4.65 -3.29 -11.32
C ALA A 120 -3.18 -3.13 -11.74
N GLY A 121 -2.37 -2.46 -10.94
CA GLY A 121 -0.94 -2.28 -11.19
C GLY A 121 -0.19 -3.60 -11.29
N GLU A 122 -0.45 -4.55 -10.40
CA GLU A 122 0.14 -5.87 -10.44
C GLU A 122 -0.32 -6.70 -11.65
N ALA A 123 -1.58 -6.58 -12.05
CA ALA A 123 -2.11 -7.23 -13.25
C ALA A 123 -1.42 -6.70 -14.50
N LEU A 124 -1.29 -5.38 -14.64
CA LEU A 124 -0.60 -4.73 -15.74
C LEU A 124 0.89 -5.11 -15.79
N PHE A 125 1.56 -5.11 -14.64
CA PHE A 125 2.96 -5.50 -14.56
C PHE A 125 3.21 -6.94 -14.99
N ARG A 126 2.29 -7.86 -14.65
CA ARG A 126 2.35 -9.25 -15.09
C ARG A 126 2.07 -9.41 -16.59
N ALA A 127 1.12 -8.66 -17.12
CA ALA A 127 0.77 -8.68 -18.53
C ALA A 127 1.92 -8.16 -19.42
N GLY A 128 2.70 -7.19 -18.95
CA GLY A 128 3.84 -6.62 -19.66
C GLY A 128 5.11 -7.48 -19.63
N ARG A 129 5.16 -8.58 -18.86
CA ARG A 129 6.30 -9.48 -18.86
C ARG A 129 6.28 -10.37 -20.12
N PRO A 130 7.35 -10.39 -20.95
CA PRO A 130 7.46 -11.32 -22.07
C PRO A 130 7.30 -12.74 -21.55
N LYS A 131 6.42 -13.55 -22.17
CA LYS A 131 6.38 -14.98 -21.93
C LYS A 131 7.77 -15.52 -22.27
N ALA A 132 8.47 -16.10 -21.29
CA ALA A 132 9.70 -16.83 -21.53
C ALA A 132 9.42 -17.83 -22.65
N SER A 133 10.11 -17.67 -23.78
CA SER A 133 10.02 -18.62 -24.89
C SER A 133 10.37 -20.00 -24.35
N ALA A 134 9.48 -20.95 -24.55
CA ALA A 134 9.72 -22.35 -24.20
C ALA A 134 11.07 -22.78 -24.82
N PRO A 135 11.90 -23.53 -24.09
CA PRO A 135 13.14 -24.04 -24.67
C PRO A 135 12.79 -24.85 -25.92
N ARG A 136 13.37 -24.48 -27.06
CA ARG A 136 13.26 -25.28 -28.28
C ARG A 136 13.77 -26.66 -27.94
N SER A 137 12.86 -27.63 -27.96
CA SER A 137 13.22 -29.04 -27.87
C SER A 137 14.29 -29.32 -28.95
N SER A 138 15.52 -29.60 -28.52
CA SER A 138 16.57 -30.09 -29.37
C SER A 138 16.05 -31.36 -30.03
N MET A 139 15.84 -31.30 -31.36
CA MET A 139 15.60 -32.49 -32.16
C MET A 139 16.77 -33.46 -31.97
N PRO A 140 16.54 -34.73 -31.72
CA PRO A 140 17.61 -35.71 -31.75
C PRO A 140 18.11 -35.83 -33.20
N VAL A 141 19.37 -35.49 -33.39
CA VAL A 141 20.09 -35.80 -34.63
C VAL A 141 20.26 -37.32 -34.72
N ARG A 142 19.72 -37.92 -35.76
CA ARG A 142 20.00 -39.33 -36.13
C ARG A 142 21.32 -39.42 -36.79
#